data_26f92c9c891e931b3cf363e543c7ed77
#
_entry.id   26f92c9c891e931b3cf363e543c7ed77
#
_cell.length_a   1.000
_cell.length_b   1.000
_cell.length_c   1.000
_cell.angle_alpha   90.00
_cell.angle_beta   90.00
_cell.angle_gamma   90.00
#
_symmetry.space_group_name_H-M   'P 1'
#
loop_
_entity.id
_entity.type
_entity.pdbx_description
1 polymer ?
#
loop_
_entity_poly.entity_id
_entity_poly.type
_entity_poly.pdbx_seq_one_letter_code
_entity_poly.pdbx_strand_id
1 'polypeptide(L)'
;MKYLYCPRCKELRVKAWYQIKDKCQICFSDARSIKIPNTWMTYLLYALYVVTPSLVLVSVYIDDRSYLYAAVVLLVFMFIVSWLEIGRGLIYAKTKIKVASANVADFRKRGWNKNQRQQKE
;
A
#
# COMPACT_ATOMS: atom_id res chain seq x y z
N MET A 1 4.94 -2.40 0.04
CA MET A 1 4.39 -1.03 0.04
C MET A 1 3.91 -0.65 1.43
N LYS A 2 3.99 0.63 1.79
CA LYS A 2 3.47 1.15 3.06
C LYS A 2 2.32 2.10 2.77
N TYR A 3 1.24 1.98 3.54
CA TYR A 3 0.10 2.89 3.49
C TYR A 3 0.03 3.68 4.78
N LEU A 4 -0.38 4.94 4.68
CA LEU A 4 -0.61 5.83 5.81
C LEU A 4 -2.11 6.01 6.02
N TYR A 5 -2.56 5.70 7.22
CA TYR A 5 -3.93 5.94 7.66
C TYR A 5 -3.96 7.08 8.67
N CYS A 6 -4.71 8.12 8.34
CA CYS A 6 -4.96 9.22 9.26
C CYS A 6 -6.28 8.99 10.00
N PRO A 7 -6.26 8.83 11.33
CA PRO A 7 -7.50 8.62 12.10
C PRO A 7 -8.40 9.86 12.15
N ARG A 8 -7.82 11.05 11.94
CA ARG A 8 -8.56 12.33 11.95
C ARG A 8 -9.33 12.58 10.66
N CYS A 9 -8.66 12.42 9.51
CA CYS A 9 -9.28 12.59 8.19
C CYS A 9 -9.99 11.33 7.71
N LYS A 10 -9.77 10.17 8.37
CA LYS A 10 -10.24 8.84 7.94
C LYS A 10 -9.79 8.45 6.53
N GLU A 11 -8.73 9.07 6.05
CA GLU A 11 -8.16 8.80 4.73
C GLU A 11 -7.00 7.82 4.79
N LEU A 12 -6.95 6.96 3.75
CA LEU A 12 -5.89 6.01 3.51
C LEU A 12 -5.14 6.41 2.24
N ARG A 13 -3.84 6.66 2.36
CA ARG A 13 -2.98 7.04 1.23
C ARG A 13 -1.73 6.18 1.16
N VAL A 14 -1.18 6.04 -0.04
CA VAL A 14 0.12 5.39 -0.23
C VAL A 14 1.20 6.31 0.31
N LYS A 15 2.13 5.78 1.10
CA LYS A 15 3.29 6.54 1.55
C LYS A 15 4.22 6.82 0.37
N ALA A 16 4.47 8.09 0.08
CA ALA A 16 5.44 8.47 -0.94
C ALA A 16 6.87 8.13 -0.48
N TRP A 17 7.74 7.76 -1.41
CA TRP A 17 9.12 7.35 -1.12
C TRP A 17 9.96 8.48 -0.49
N TYR A 18 9.66 9.74 -0.81
CA TYR A 18 10.33 10.94 -0.27
C TYR A 18 9.80 11.35 1.12
N GLN A 19 8.74 10.73 1.61
CA GLN A 19 8.12 11.09 2.88
C GLN A 19 8.79 10.36 4.04
N ILE A 20 9.67 11.07 4.76
CA ILE A 20 10.45 10.50 5.87
C ILE A 20 9.56 10.30 7.10
N LYS A 21 8.70 11.28 7.42
CA LYS A 21 7.81 11.22 8.59
C LYS A 21 6.42 10.71 8.22
N ASP A 22 5.83 9.89 9.08
CA ASP A 22 4.48 9.35 8.92
C ASP A 22 3.43 10.39 9.35
N LYS A 23 3.34 11.49 8.58
CA LYS A 23 2.37 12.57 8.80
C LYS A 23 1.33 12.61 7.71
N CYS A 24 0.10 12.97 8.08
CA CYS A 24 -0.97 13.21 7.11
C CYS A 24 -0.64 14.47 6.28
N GLN A 25 -0.83 14.39 4.97
CA GLN A 25 -0.60 15.53 4.07
C GLN A 25 -1.69 16.61 4.14
N ILE A 26 -2.84 16.28 4.73
CA ILE A 26 -3.99 17.21 4.83
C ILE A 26 -4.00 17.92 6.17
N CYS A 27 -3.96 17.19 7.27
CA CYS A 27 -4.08 17.75 8.62
C CYS A 27 -2.77 17.78 9.40
N PHE A 28 -1.66 17.34 8.82
CA PHE A 28 -0.31 17.27 9.41
C PHE A 28 -0.21 16.51 10.74
N SER A 29 -1.26 15.80 11.14
CA SER A 29 -1.27 14.95 12.32
C SER A 29 -0.55 13.63 12.06
N ASP A 30 -0.14 12.95 13.14
CA ASP A 30 0.52 11.66 13.05
C ASP A 30 -0.40 10.61 12.41
N ALA A 31 0.10 9.97 11.36
CA ALA A 31 -0.60 8.92 10.64
C ALA A 31 -0.02 7.55 11.01
N ARG A 32 -0.87 6.53 11.05
CA ARG A 32 -0.43 5.15 11.29
C ARG A 32 0.04 4.51 9.99
N SER A 33 1.25 3.97 10.00
CA SER A 33 1.77 3.22 8.86
C SER A 33 1.31 1.77 8.91
N ILE A 34 0.75 1.29 7.79
CA ILE A 34 0.32 -0.09 7.59
C ILE A 34 1.26 -0.72 6.58
N LYS A 35 2.04 -1.72 7.02
CA LYS A 35 2.87 -2.52 6.11
C LYS A 35 2.01 -3.59 5.46
N ILE A 36 2.10 -3.70 4.15
CA ILE A 36 1.47 -4.77 3.38
C ILE A 36 2.53 -5.85 3.11
N PRO A 37 2.21 -7.13 3.31
CA PRO A 37 3.13 -8.20 3.00
C PRO A 37 3.42 -8.23 1.49
N ASN A 38 4.69 -8.38 1.15
CA ASN A 38 5.11 -8.56 -0.23
C ASN A 38 4.61 -9.93 -0.72
N THR A 39 4.02 -9.94 -1.91
CA THR A 39 3.65 -11.16 -2.62
C THR A 39 4.57 -11.34 -3.81
N TRP A 40 4.48 -12.50 -4.47
CA TRP A 40 5.21 -12.77 -5.69
C TRP A 40 4.93 -11.72 -6.79
N MET A 41 3.73 -11.14 -6.83
CA MET A 41 3.39 -10.01 -7.73
C MET A 41 4.26 -8.78 -7.47
N THR A 42 4.57 -8.49 -6.21
CA THR A 42 5.47 -7.38 -5.85
C THR A 42 6.88 -7.62 -6.40
N TYR A 43 7.39 -8.86 -6.31
CA TYR A 43 8.69 -9.22 -6.85
C TYR A 43 8.71 -9.18 -8.37
N LEU A 44 7.65 -9.66 -9.02
CA LEU A 44 7.46 -9.56 -10.48
C LEU A 44 7.49 -8.10 -10.94
N LEU A 45 6.85 -7.21 -10.20
CA LEU A 45 6.82 -5.78 -10.50
C LEU A 45 8.22 -5.16 -10.41
N TYR A 46 9.00 -5.53 -9.38
CA TYR A 46 10.40 -5.10 -9.28
C TYR A 46 11.27 -5.63 -10.43
N ALA A 47 11.08 -6.88 -10.82
CA ALA A 47 11.79 -7.44 -11.98
C ALA A 47 11.45 -6.68 -13.26
N LEU A 48 10.18 -6.34 -13.50
CA LEU A 48 9.75 -5.54 -14.65
C LEU A 48 10.35 -4.13 -14.65
N TYR A 49 10.48 -3.50 -13.48
CA TYR A 49 11.14 -2.18 -13.35
C TYR A 49 12.61 -2.20 -13.78
N VAL A 50 13.29 -3.33 -13.64
CA VAL A 50 14.69 -3.48 -14.07
C VAL A 50 14.77 -3.89 -15.55
N VAL A 51 13.94 -4.86 -15.97
CA VAL A 51 13.99 -5.42 -17.33
C VAL A 51 13.54 -4.40 -18.39
N THR A 52 12.49 -3.64 -18.14
CA THR A 52 11.94 -2.69 -19.11
C THR A 52 12.95 -1.60 -19.52
N PRO A 53 13.61 -0.86 -18.63
CA PRO A 53 14.61 0.12 -19.02
C PRO A 53 15.87 -0.53 -19.64
N SER A 54 16.23 -1.74 -19.20
CA SER A 54 17.33 -2.50 -19.81
C SER A 54 17.07 -2.82 -21.28
N LEU A 55 15.85 -3.23 -21.63
CA LEU A 55 15.46 -3.49 -23.03
C LEU A 55 15.47 -2.22 -23.87
N VAL A 56 15.07 -1.08 -23.32
CA VAL A 56 15.15 0.21 -24.02
C VAL A 56 16.61 0.56 -24.34
N LEU A 57 17.51 0.40 -23.37
CA LEU A 57 18.93 0.64 -23.58
C LEU A 57 19.55 -0.28 -24.65
N VAL A 58 19.19 -1.57 -24.61
CA VAL A 58 19.63 -2.55 -25.61
C VAL A 58 19.11 -2.19 -26.99
N SER A 59 17.84 -1.77 -27.11
CA SER A 59 17.23 -1.30 -28.36
C SER A 59 17.99 -0.14 -28.99
N VAL A 60 18.41 0.83 -28.16
CA VAL A 60 19.20 1.98 -28.64
C VAL A 60 20.60 1.56 -29.07
N TYR A 61 21.23 0.59 -28.38
CA TYR A 61 22.59 0.15 -28.66
C TYR A 61 22.69 -0.72 -29.95
N ILE A 62 21.69 -1.60 -30.18
CA ILE A 62 21.69 -2.53 -31.32
C ILE A 62 21.00 -1.92 -32.55
N ASP A 63 20.28 -0.78 -32.38
CA ASP A 63 19.50 -0.11 -33.43
C ASP A 63 18.42 -1.02 -34.06
N ASP A 64 17.86 -1.94 -33.25
CA ASP A 64 16.81 -2.85 -33.64
C ASP A 64 15.47 -2.48 -33.01
N ARG A 65 14.48 -2.14 -33.84
CA ARG A 65 13.14 -1.71 -33.43
C ARG A 65 12.32 -2.80 -32.75
N SER A 66 12.68 -4.07 -32.95
CA SER A 66 11.97 -5.20 -32.31
C SER A 66 12.03 -5.11 -30.78
N TYR A 67 13.17 -4.75 -30.23
CA TYR A 67 13.34 -4.58 -28.78
C TYR A 67 12.52 -3.40 -28.23
N LEU A 68 12.33 -2.35 -29.04
CA LEU A 68 11.50 -1.22 -28.66
C LEU A 68 10.04 -1.64 -28.52
N TYR A 69 9.49 -2.42 -29.47
CA TYR A 69 8.12 -2.93 -29.38
C TYR A 69 7.95 -3.84 -28.16
N ALA A 70 8.91 -4.72 -27.90
CA ALA A 70 8.89 -5.55 -26.69
C ALA A 70 8.89 -4.72 -25.41
N ALA A 71 9.69 -3.65 -25.35
CA ALA A 71 9.73 -2.73 -24.20
C ALA A 71 8.38 -2.02 -23.99
N VAL A 72 7.71 -1.59 -25.06
CA VAL A 72 6.38 -0.94 -24.98
C VAL A 72 5.33 -1.93 -24.45
N VAL A 73 5.31 -3.16 -24.94
CA VAL A 73 4.40 -4.21 -24.44
C VAL A 73 4.61 -4.49 -22.96
N LEU A 74 5.88 -4.62 -22.54
CA LEU A 74 6.22 -4.82 -21.13
C LEU A 74 5.83 -3.62 -20.26
N LEU A 75 5.94 -2.41 -20.79
CA LEU A 75 5.54 -1.19 -20.08
C LEU A 75 4.03 -1.16 -19.83
N VAL A 76 3.21 -1.51 -20.84
CA VAL A 76 1.75 -1.65 -20.66
C VAL A 76 1.42 -2.72 -19.63
N PHE A 77 2.08 -3.88 -19.70
CA PHE A 77 1.90 -4.97 -18.75
C PHE A 77 2.28 -4.53 -17.32
N MET A 78 3.37 -3.80 -17.18
CA MET A 78 3.81 -3.22 -15.89
C MET A 78 2.75 -2.28 -15.30
N PHE A 79 2.10 -1.45 -16.11
CA PHE A 79 1.00 -0.59 -15.66
C PHE A 79 -0.18 -1.40 -15.13
N ILE A 80 -0.58 -2.46 -15.84
CA ILE A 80 -1.69 -3.32 -15.42
C ILE A 80 -1.37 -4.00 -14.08
N VAL A 81 -0.19 -4.60 -13.95
CA VAL A 81 0.25 -5.26 -12.71
C VAL A 81 0.34 -4.27 -11.54
N SER A 82 0.86 -3.07 -11.80
CA SER A 82 0.94 -2.01 -10.80
C SER A 82 -0.45 -1.59 -10.30
N TRP A 83 -1.41 -1.44 -11.20
CA TRP A 83 -2.80 -1.11 -10.87
C TRP A 83 -3.45 -2.17 -10.00
N LEU A 84 -3.28 -3.45 -10.36
CA LEU A 84 -3.81 -4.58 -9.59
C LEU A 84 -3.18 -4.65 -8.20
N GLU A 85 -1.87 -4.43 -8.08
CA GLU A 85 -1.16 -4.46 -6.80
C GLU A 85 -1.60 -3.32 -5.87
N ILE A 86 -1.80 -2.12 -6.40
CA ILE A 86 -2.32 -0.98 -5.64
C ILE A 86 -3.75 -1.27 -5.16
N GLY A 87 -4.61 -1.80 -6.03
CA GLY A 87 -5.99 -2.17 -5.66
C GLY A 87 -6.03 -3.21 -4.55
N ARG A 88 -5.23 -4.27 -4.65
CA ARG A 88 -5.09 -5.30 -3.62
C ARG A 88 -4.58 -4.73 -2.31
N GLY A 89 -3.57 -3.87 -2.36
CA GLY A 89 -3.02 -3.21 -1.19
C GLY A 89 -4.03 -2.34 -0.46
N LEU A 90 -4.87 -1.61 -1.19
CA LEU A 90 -5.96 -0.79 -0.62
C LEU A 90 -7.01 -1.64 0.08
N ILE A 91 -7.44 -2.76 -0.53
CA ILE A 91 -8.41 -3.68 0.08
C ILE A 91 -7.85 -4.26 1.37
N TYR A 92 -6.60 -4.73 1.36
CA TYR A 92 -5.94 -5.29 2.54
C TYR A 92 -5.82 -4.27 3.67
N ALA A 93 -5.41 -3.04 3.36
CA ALA A 93 -5.30 -1.97 4.34
C ALA A 93 -6.66 -1.58 4.96
N LYS A 94 -7.71 -1.48 4.14
CA LYS A 94 -9.09 -1.23 4.61
C LYS A 94 -9.57 -2.34 5.54
N THR A 95 -9.31 -3.59 5.21
CA THR A 95 -9.68 -4.74 6.05
C THR A 95 -8.96 -4.69 7.40
N LYS A 96 -7.65 -4.41 7.41
CA LYS A 96 -6.89 -4.25 8.67
C LYS A 96 -7.41 -3.13 9.55
N ILE A 97 -7.77 -1.99 8.98
CA ILE A 97 -8.34 -0.87 9.73
C ILE A 97 -9.68 -1.25 10.34
N LYS A 98 -10.54 -1.93 9.56
CA LYS A 98 -11.85 -2.38 10.03
C LYS A 98 -11.73 -3.38 11.19
N VAL A 99 -10.82 -4.34 11.11
CA VAL A 99 -10.55 -5.30 12.19
C VAL A 99 -10.00 -4.60 13.44
N ALA A 100 -9.06 -3.68 13.29
CA ALA A 100 -8.51 -2.93 14.40
C ALA A 100 -9.56 -2.07 15.10
N SER A 101 -10.45 -1.40 14.36
CA SER A 101 -11.54 -0.62 14.93
C SER A 101 -12.58 -1.48 15.66
N ALA A 102 -12.89 -2.66 15.13
CA ALA A 102 -13.80 -3.63 15.78
C ALA A 102 -13.21 -4.13 17.10
N ASN A 103 -11.92 -4.46 17.14
CA ASN A 103 -11.24 -4.90 18.36
C ASN A 103 -11.27 -3.81 19.45
N VAL A 104 -11.00 -2.54 19.10
CA VAL A 104 -11.06 -1.43 20.05
C VAL A 104 -12.47 -1.25 20.61
N ALA A 105 -13.51 -1.38 19.76
CA ALA A 105 -14.90 -1.30 20.21
C ALA A 105 -15.26 -2.43 21.18
N ASP A 106 -14.77 -3.65 20.93
CA ASP A 106 -14.98 -4.82 21.79
C ASP A 106 -14.27 -4.66 23.15
N PHE A 107 -13.02 -4.18 23.16
CA PHE A 107 -12.30 -3.85 24.39
C PHE A 107 -13.03 -2.77 25.23
N ARG A 108 -13.58 -1.75 24.58
CA ARG A 108 -14.34 -0.70 25.26
C ARG A 108 -15.62 -1.26 25.90
N LYS A 109 -16.35 -2.15 25.21
CA LYS A 109 -17.52 -2.82 25.76
C LYS A 109 -17.20 -3.70 26.98
N ARG A 110 -16.10 -4.46 26.94
CA ARG A 110 -15.65 -5.31 28.05
C ARG A 110 -15.21 -4.48 29.26
N GLY A 111 -14.53 -3.36 29.05
CA GLY A 111 -14.15 -2.43 30.14
C GLY A 111 -15.37 -1.81 30.82
N TRP A 112 -16.38 -1.39 30.04
CA TRP A 112 -17.63 -0.86 30.56
C TRP A 112 -18.38 -1.86 31.45
N ASN A 113 -18.48 -3.12 31.01
CA ASN A 113 -19.15 -4.16 31.78
C ASN A 113 -18.45 -4.52 33.10
N LYS A 114 -17.11 -4.42 33.17
CA LYS A 114 -16.36 -4.60 34.42
C LYS A 114 -16.67 -3.49 35.44
N ASN A 115 -16.69 -2.24 35.00
CA ASN A 115 -16.99 -1.11 35.89
C ASN A 115 -18.41 -1.15 36.44
N GLN A 116 -19.39 -1.61 35.66
CA GLN A 116 -20.76 -1.76 36.14
C GLN A 116 -20.93 -2.86 37.19
N ARG A 117 -20.12 -3.94 37.12
CA ARG A 117 -20.15 -5.00 38.14
C ARG A 117 -19.58 -4.54 39.48
N GLN A 118 -18.51 -3.74 39.45
CA GLN A 118 -17.91 -3.19 40.66
C GLN A 118 -18.77 -2.14 41.36
N GLN A 119 -19.69 -1.48 40.67
CA GLN A 119 -20.63 -0.53 41.27
C GLN A 119 -21.86 -1.21 41.90
N LYS A 120 -22.08 -2.50 41.67
CA LYS A 120 -23.22 -3.24 42.23
C LYS A 120 -22.86 -4.08 43.48
N GLU A 121 -21.59 -4.15 43.83
CA GLU A 121 -21.08 -4.75 45.06
C GLU A 121 -20.87 -3.65 46.14
#